data_b9acead0de5ac96323bfac4a025220d4
#
_entry.id   b9acead0de5ac96323bfac4a025220d4
#
_cell.length_a   1.000
_cell.length_b   1.000
_cell.length_c   1.000
_cell.angle_alpha   90.00
_cell.angle_beta   90.00
_cell.angle_gamma   90.00
#
_symmetry.space_group_name_H-M   'P 1'
#
loop_
_entity.id
_entity.type
_entity.pdbx_description
1 polymer ?
#
loop_
_entity_poly.entity_id
_entity_poly.type
_entity_poly.pdbx_seq_one_letter_code
_entity_poly.pdbx_strand_id
1 'polypeptide(L)'
;MEIIMNKDNLIDEEVTDFSIKVRGIIEKDGSFVVGKYDDVYLLPGGKVEEGEDLSNALVRELKEELGVDYSCEEMIPFIRVIHYDKDYIKRDGSKVNRKVDTMYFIVSYKGFDLDEVTLSESERKYGFSLGLLSSVDLEEISKMSSANPRREFFNSELSVVLNNYLSKESYKVFEKK
;
A
#
# COMPACT_ATOMS: atom_id res chain seq x y z
N MET A 1 -8.12 -12.88 -4.64
CA MET A 1 -8.40 -13.03 -3.20
C MET A 1 -8.87 -11.70 -2.66
N GLU A 2 -9.83 -11.70 -1.73
CA GLU A 2 -10.33 -10.49 -1.08
C GLU A 2 -10.24 -10.65 0.45
N ILE A 3 -9.86 -9.59 1.14
CA ILE A 3 -9.80 -9.50 2.60
C ILE A 3 -10.57 -8.27 3.06
N ILE A 4 -11.43 -8.45 4.05
CA ILE A 4 -12.16 -7.35 4.69
C ILE A 4 -11.59 -7.14 6.09
N MET A 5 -11.08 -5.94 6.35
CA MET A 5 -10.58 -5.49 7.64
C MET A 5 -11.58 -4.51 8.23
N ASN A 6 -12.39 -4.95 9.17
CA ASN A 6 -13.47 -4.15 9.77
C ASN A 6 -13.63 -4.49 11.26
N LYS A 7 -12.71 -4.03 12.08
CA LYS A 7 -12.66 -4.31 13.53
C LYS A 7 -13.84 -3.71 14.30
N ASP A 8 -14.40 -2.62 13.80
CA ASP A 8 -15.45 -1.86 14.46
C ASP A 8 -16.85 -2.18 13.93
N ASN A 9 -16.99 -3.15 13.04
CA ASN A 9 -18.24 -3.53 12.37
C ASN A 9 -18.97 -2.34 11.72
N LEU A 10 -18.20 -1.42 11.11
CA LEU A 10 -18.74 -0.28 10.39
C LEU A 10 -19.53 -0.76 9.16
N ILE A 11 -20.73 -0.24 8.95
CA ILE A 11 -21.56 -0.54 7.77
C ILE A 11 -21.41 0.55 6.70
N ASP A 12 -21.69 0.23 5.45
CA ASP A 12 -21.48 1.15 4.33
C ASP A 12 -22.29 2.45 4.45
N GLU A 13 -23.46 2.41 5.06
CA GLU A 13 -24.32 3.59 5.32
C GLU A 13 -23.71 4.59 6.32
N GLU A 14 -22.77 4.15 7.14
CA GLU A 14 -22.06 4.99 8.10
C GLU A 14 -20.76 5.58 7.54
N VAL A 15 -20.33 5.13 6.34
CA VAL A 15 -19.09 5.59 5.69
C VAL A 15 -19.25 7.03 5.21
N THR A 16 -18.34 7.91 5.66
CA THR A 16 -18.31 9.34 5.29
C THR A 16 -17.07 9.73 4.47
N ASP A 17 -16.07 8.83 4.36
CA ASP A 17 -14.85 9.01 3.57
C ASP A 17 -14.53 7.71 2.82
N PHE A 18 -14.65 7.73 1.50
CA PHE A 18 -14.37 6.57 0.65
C PHE A 18 -13.28 6.86 -0.36
N SER A 19 -12.40 5.90 -0.59
CA SER A 19 -11.40 5.98 -1.65
C SER A 19 -11.04 4.61 -2.22
N ILE A 20 -10.75 4.58 -3.51
CA ILE A 20 -10.16 3.44 -4.21
C ILE A 20 -8.66 3.72 -4.37
N LYS A 21 -7.84 2.70 -4.11
CA LYS A 21 -6.38 2.78 -4.21
C LYS A 21 -5.79 1.60 -4.95
N VAL A 22 -4.60 1.80 -5.47
CA VAL A 22 -3.75 0.77 -6.06
C VAL A 22 -2.38 0.78 -5.40
N ARG A 23 -1.77 -0.41 -5.25
CA ARG A 23 -0.45 -0.56 -4.65
C ARG A 23 0.34 -1.67 -5.35
N GLY A 24 1.65 -1.45 -5.53
CA GLY A 24 2.57 -2.43 -6.09
C GLY A 24 3.34 -3.18 -5.00
N ILE A 25 3.28 -4.52 -5.01
CA ILE A 25 4.19 -5.37 -4.24
C ILE A 25 5.42 -5.59 -5.13
N ILE A 26 6.52 -4.94 -4.78
CA ILE A 26 7.78 -4.96 -5.52
C ILE A 26 8.83 -5.54 -4.60
N GLU A 27 9.27 -6.76 -4.87
CA GLU A 27 10.29 -7.45 -4.08
C GLU A 27 11.65 -7.36 -4.76
N LYS A 28 12.69 -7.15 -3.95
CA LYS A 28 14.08 -7.23 -4.34
C LYS A 28 14.87 -7.97 -3.25
N ASP A 29 15.42 -9.13 -3.57
CA ASP A 29 16.33 -9.89 -2.70
C ASP A 29 15.78 -10.09 -1.27
N GLY A 30 14.50 -10.45 -1.14
CA GLY A 30 13.82 -10.69 0.15
C GLY A 30 13.41 -9.42 0.89
N SER A 31 13.52 -8.25 0.26
CA SER A 31 13.06 -6.97 0.80
C SER A 31 12.00 -6.35 -0.12
N PHE A 32 11.10 -5.56 0.43
CA PHE A 32 10.03 -4.90 -0.29
C PHE A 32 10.32 -3.42 -0.48
N VAL A 33 10.06 -2.90 -1.68
CA VAL A 33 10.08 -1.45 -1.93
C VAL A 33 8.92 -0.81 -1.16
N VAL A 34 9.23 0.22 -0.38
CA VAL A 34 8.24 0.97 0.41
C VAL A 34 8.47 2.47 0.31
N GLY A 35 7.38 3.21 0.34
CA GLY A 35 7.38 4.64 0.66
C GLY A 35 7.20 4.83 2.16
N LYS A 36 7.89 5.81 2.74
CA LYS A 36 7.78 6.18 4.13
C LYS A 36 7.35 7.65 4.24
N TYR A 37 6.32 7.89 5.06
CA TYR A 37 5.91 9.24 5.51
C TYR A 37 5.84 9.25 7.02
N ASP A 38 6.49 10.21 7.67
CA ASP A 38 6.55 10.22 9.12
C ASP A 38 6.97 8.82 9.64
N ASP A 39 6.08 8.15 10.34
CA ASP A 39 6.28 6.78 10.85
C ASP A 39 5.43 5.72 10.13
N VAL A 40 4.85 6.05 8.97
CA VAL A 40 3.97 5.16 8.21
C VAL A 40 4.72 4.58 7.02
N TYR A 41 4.70 3.26 6.88
CA TYR A 41 5.22 2.56 5.71
C TYR A 41 4.07 2.16 4.79
N LEU A 42 4.25 2.38 3.50
CA LEU A 42 3.28 2.07 2.46
C LEU A 42 3.98 1.37 1.29
N LEU A 43 3.32 0.41 0.66
CA LEU A 43 3.75 -0.05 -0.66
C LEU A 43 3.53 1.08 -1.68
N PRO A 44 4.38 1.18 -2.74
CA PRO A 44 4.25 2.19 -3.77
C PRO A 44 2.87 2.19 -4.43
N GLY A 45 2.36 3.36 -4.74
CA GLY A 45 1.05 3.54 -5.35
C GLY A 45 0.19 4.57 -4.61
N GLY A 46 -1.00 4.83 -5.11
CA GLY A 46 -1.83 5.90 -4.60
C GLY A 46 -3.32 5.77 -4.88
N LYS A 47 -3.99 6.90 -4.97
CA LYS A 47 -5.43 6.98 -5.21
C LYS A 47 -5.73 6.85 -6.70
N VAL A 48 -6.73 6.04 -7.03
CA VAL A 48 -7.28 5.97 -8.39
C VAL A 48 -8.06 7.25 -8.68
N GLU A 49 -7.79 7.88 -9.82
CA GLU A 49 -8.50 9.06 -10.28
C GLU A 49 -9.83 8.67 -10.94
N GLU A 50 -10.75 9.64 -11.07
CA GLU A 50 -12.06 9.40 -11.65
C GLU A 50 -11.94 8.96 -13.12
N GLY A 51 -12.52 7.82 -13.46
CA GLY A 51 -12.47 7.25 -14.81
C GLY A 51 -11.16 6.53 -15.17
N GLU A 52 -10.22 6.42 -14.25
CA GLU A 52 -8.95 5.73 -14.46
C GLU A 52 -9.06 4.22 -14.17
N ASP A 53 -8.46 3.38 -15.02
CA ASP A 53 -8.32 1.94 -14.77
C ASP A 53 -7.31 1.69 -13.66
N LEU A 54 -7.50 0.63 -12.85
CA LEU A 54 -6.61 0.30 -11.74
C LEU A 54 -5.15 0.09 -12.17
N SER A 55 -4.92 -0.57 -13.31
CA SER A 55 -3.55 -0.80 -13.82
C SER A 55 -2.91 0.51 -14.30
N ASN A 56 -3.66 1.38 -14.99
CA ASN A 56 -3.19 2.69 -15.42
C ASN A 56 -2.85 3.58 -14.21
N ALA A 57 -3.70 3.57 -13.18
CA ALA A 57 -3.45 4.28 -11.93
C ALA A 57 -2.13 3.84 -11.29
N LEU A 58 -1.89 2.53 -11.21
CA LEU A 58 -0.63 2.02 -10.64
C LEU A 58 0.58 2.39 -11.49
N VAL A 59 0.50 2.29 -12.83
CA VAL A 59 1.57 2.70 -13.74
C VAL A 59 1.95 4.17 -13.51
N ARG A 60 0.96 5.07 -13.41
CA ARG A 60 1.15 6.50 -13.15
C ARG A 60 1.83 6.72 -11.79
N GLU A 61 1.31 6.13 -10.74
CA GLU A 61 1.84 6.27 -9.36
C GLU A 61 3.29 5.73 -9.26
N LEU A 62 3.59 4.58 -9.88
CA LEU A 62 4.95 4.05 -9.89
C LEU A 62 5.92 4.95 -10.67
N LYS A 63 5.47 5.60 -11.74
CA LYS A 63 6.29 6.60 -12.44
C LYS A 63 6.56 7.82 -11.56
N GLU A 64 5.53 8.32 -10.87
CA GLU A 64 5.64 9.48 -9.98
C GLU A 64 6.55 9.19 -8.77
N GLU A 65 6.38 8.05 -8.10
CA GLU A 65 7.10 7.70 -6.88
C GLU A 65 8.48 7.08 -7.11
N LEU A 66 8.67 6.26 -8.15
CA LEU A 66 9.91 5.52 -8.41
C LEU A 66 10.72 6.10 -9.58
N GLY A 67 10.12 6.94 -10.44
CA GLY A 67 10.73 7.48 -11.66
C GLY A 67 10.86 6.46 -12.79
N VAL A 68 10.30 5.26 -12.65
CA VAL A 68 10.49 4.13 -13.56
C VAL A 68 9.24 3.84 -14.38
N ASP A 69 9.41 3.56 -15.67
CA ASP A 69 8.31 3.26 -16.58
C ASP A 69 7.92 1.77 -16.49
N TYR A 70 6.61 1.55 -16.33
CA TYR A 70 5.95 0.25 -16.37
C TYR A 70 4.85 0.25 -17.43
N SER A 71 4.41 -0.94 -17.85
CA SER A 71 3.21 -1.12 -18.67
C SER A 71 2.10 -1.81 -17.88
N CYS A 72 0.86 -1.69 -18.35
CA CYS A 72 -0.28 -2.32 -17.67
C CYS A 72 -0.20 -3.84 -17.63
N GLU A 73 0.46 -4.46 -18.62
CA GLU A 73 0.67 -5.92 -18.71
C GLU A 73 1.59 -6.45 -17.61
N GLU A 74 2.41 -5.59 -17.02
CA GLU A 74 3.30 -5.94 -15.90
C GLU A 74 2.58 -5.90 -14.53
N MET A 75 1.34 -5.42 -14.50
CA MET A 75 0.52 -5.33 -13.29
C MET A 75 -0.24 -6.64 -13.07
N ILE A 76 0.30 -7.54 -12.25
CA ILE A 76 -0.33 -8.84 -11.97
C ILE A 76 -1.26 -8.71 -10.76
N PRO A 77 -2.59 -8.77 -10.91
CA PRO A 77 -3.52 -8.66 -9.79
C PRO A 77 -3.27 -9.74 -8.74
N PHE A 78 -3.21 -9.34 -7.46
CA PHE A 78 -2.89 -10.26 -6.38
C PHE A 78 -3.98 -10.36 -5.32
N ILE A 79 -4.23 -9.27 -4.58
CA ILE A 79 -5.17 -9.24 -3.46
C ILE A 79 -5.88 -7.90 -3.39
N ARG A 80 -7.17 -7.94 -3.09
CA ARG A 80 -7.98 -6.78 -2.78
C ARG A 80 -8.20 -6.71 -1.28
N VAL A 81 -7.95 -5.56 -0.68
CA VAL A 81 -8.21 -5.30 0.74
C VAL A 81 -9.23 -4.18 0.87
N ILE A 82 -10.33 -4.48 1.55
CA ILE A 82 -11.34 -3.48 1.92
C ILE A 82 -11.16 -3.19 3.40
N HIS A 83 -10.69 -1.99 3.71
CA HIS A 83 -10.36 -1.59 5.07
C HIS A 83 -11.33 -0.52 5.57
N TYR A 84 -12.00 -0.81 6.68
CA TYR A 84 -12.87 0.12 7.40
C TYR A 84 -12.18 0.61 8.66
N ASP A 85 -12.29 1.90 8.94
CA ASP A 85 -11.79 2.50 10.18
C ASP A 85 -12.78 3.54 10.70
N LYS A 86 -13.36 3.25 11.85
CA LYS A 86 -14.30 4.15 12.52
C LYS A 86 -13.52 5.24 13.24
N ASP A 87 -14.05 6.45 13.15
CA ASP A 87 -13.46 7.59 13.83
C ASP A 87 -12.01 7.94 13.41
N TYR A 88 -11.65 7.60 12.15
CA TYR A 88 -10.34 7.92 11.60
C TYR A 88 -10.06 9.42 11.61
N ILE A 89 -8.90 9.82 12.13
CA ILE A 89 -8.49 11.23 12.18
C ILE A 89 -7.65 11.55 10.95
N LYS A 90 -8.17 12.42 10.08
CA LYS A 90 -7.46 12.93 8.90
C LYS A 90 -6.34 13.90 9.30
N ARG A 91 -5.48 14.25 8.34
CA ARG A 91 -4.37 15.20 8.58
C ARG A 91 -4.82 16.62 8.96
N ASP A 92 -6.01 17.02 8.52
CA ASP A 92 -6.64 18.30 8.87
C ASP A 92 -7.33 18.28 10.25
N GLY A 93 -7.27 17.15 10.96
CA GLY A 93 -7.90 16.93 12.26
C GLY A 93 -9.37 16.52 12.19
N SER A 94 -9.97 16.47 11.01
CA SER A 94 -11.35 16.01 10.85
C SER A 94 -11.46 14.51 11.14
N LYS A 95 -12.60 14.12 11.74
CA LYS A 95 -12.93 12.76 12.14
C LYS A 95 -13.94 12.19 11.17
N VAL A 96 -13.65 11.02 10.59
CA VAL A 96 -14.47 10.38 9.56
C VAL A 96 -14.61 8.89 9.80
N ASN A 97 -15.68 8.30 9.31
CA ASN A 97 -15.81 6.86 9.13
C ASN A 97 -15.28 6.51 7.74
N ARG A 98 -14.14 5.85 7.71
CA ARG A 98 -13.38 5.64 6.48
C ARG A 98 -13.55 4.24 5.94
N LYS A 99 -13.71 4.14 4.60
CA LYS A 99 -13.58 2.90 3.83
C LYS A 99 -12.54 3.11 2.75
N VAL A 100 -11.54 2.25 2.69
CA VAL A 100 -10.53 2.23 1.63
C VAL A 100 -10.58 0.89 0.94
N ASP A 101 -10.74 0.89 -0.38
CA ASP A 101 -10.74 -0.28 -1.24
C ASP A 101 -9.42 -0.29 -2.01
N THR A 102 -8.49 -1.15 -1.64
CA THR A 102 -7.14 -1.18 -2.21
C THR A 102 -6.92 -2.46 -3.03
N MET A 103 -6.57 -2.30 -4.31
CA MET A 103 -6.09 -3.39 -5.14
C MET A 103 -4.56 -3.44 -5.12
N TYR A 104 -4.01 -4.58 -4.73
CA TYR A 104 -2.57 -4.87 -4.74
C TYR A 104 -2.20 -5.69 -5.95
N PHE A 105 -1.11 -5.30 -6.59
CA PHE A 105 -0.53 -5.98 -7.74
C PHE A 105 0.89 -6.45 -7.43
N ILE A 106 1.29 -7.60 -7.96
CA ILE A 106 2.69 -8.01 -7.99
C ILE A 106 3.34 -7.33 -9.18
N VAL A 107 4.47 -6.68 -8.96
CA VAL A 107 5.21 -5.90 -9.97
C VAL A 107 6.69 -6.24 -9.87
N SER A 108 7.35 -6.42 -11.02
CA SER A 108 8.79 -6.70 -11.07
C SER A 108 9.62 -5.49 -10.66
N TYR A 109 10.70 -5.72 -9.91
CA TYR A 109 11.65 -4.66 -9.55
C TYR A 109 12.46 -4.19 -10.77
N LYS A 110 12.49 -2.89 -11.05
CA LYS A 110 13.26 -2.26 -12.13
C LYS A 110 14.26 -1.20 -11.66
N GLY A 111 14.39 -1.02 -10.35
CA GLY A 111 15.22 0.05 -9.76
C GLY A 111 14.44 1.29 -9.39
N PHE A 112 15.18 2.38 -9.19
CA PHE A 112 14.68 3.74 -8.96
C PHE A 112 15.39 4.69 -9.91
N ASP A 113 14.68 5.65 -10.44
CA ASP A 113 15.26 6.81 -11.14
C ASP A 113 14.85 8.08 -10.38
N LEU A 114 15.69 8.48 -9.44
CA LEU A 114 15.40 9.58 -8.52
C LEU A 114 15.34 10.95 -9.23
N ASP A 115 15.94 11.07 -10.42
CA ASP A 115 15.90 12.29 -11.23
C ASP A 115 14.53 12.46 -11.91
N GLU A 116 13.82 11.34 -12.14
CA GLU A 116 12.50 11.31 -12.77
C GLU A 116 11.33 11.26 -11.75
N VAL A 117 11.63 11.17 -10.45
CA VAL A 117 10.59 11.15 -9.40
C VAL A 117 9.86 12.49 -9.33
N THR A 118 8.52 12.44 -9.40
CA THR A 118 7.66 13.62 -9.38
C THR A 118 6.68 13.57 -8.21
N LEU A 119 7.16 13.92 -7.03
CA LEU A 119 6.34 13.91 -5.82
C LEU A 119 5.27 15.01 -5.83
N SER A 120 4.09 14.68 -5.37
CA SER A 120 3.01 15.63 -5.09
C SER A 120 3.44 16.65 -4.00
N GLU A 121 2.72 17.77 -3.90
CA GLU A 121 2.95 18.74 -2.83
C GLU A 121 2.80 18.12 -1.44
N SER A 122 1.82 17.22 -1.28
CA SER A 122 1.57 16.49 -0.03
C SER A 122 2.76 15.59 0.34
N GLU A 123 3.31 14.84 -0.61
CA GLU A 123 4.45 13.95 -0.39
C GLU A 123 5.69 14.72 0.02
N ARG A 124 6.00 15.81 -0.68
CA ARG A 124 7.11 16.70 -0.31
C ARG A 124 6.92 17.29 1.09
N LYS A 125 5.72 17.76 1.40
CA LYS A 125 5.40 18.39 2.70
C LYS A 125 5.56 17.44 3.87
N TYR A 126 5.24 16.14 3.69
CA TYR A 126 5.26 15.14 4.75
C TYR A 126 6.50 14.22 4.69
N GLY A 127 7.52 14.63 3.92
CA GLY A 127 8.81 13.96 3.92
C GLY A 127 8.78 12.55 3.35
N PHE A 128 8.07 12.36 2.22
CA PHE A 128 8.10 11.07 1.53
C PHE A 128 9.53 10.65 1.21
N SER A 129 9.86 9.41 1.46
CA SER A 129 11.13 8.81 1.09
C SER A 129 10.93 7.35 0.68
N LEU A 130 11.71 6.90 -0.29
CA LEU A 130 11.75 5.50 -0.70
C LEU A 130 12.73 4.70 0.16
N GLY A 131 12.44 3.43 0.36
CA GLY A 131 13.30 2.50 1.08
C GLY A 131 13.03 1.05 0.75
N LEU A 132 13.81 0.18 1.35
CA LEU A 132 13.61 -1.26 1.33
C LEU A 132 13.26 -1.72 2.75
N LEU A 133 12.21 -2.51 2.85
CA LEU A 133 11.72 -3.10 4.09
C LEU A 133 11.96 -4.61 4.04
N SER A 134 12.79 -5.14 4.93
CA SER A 134 13.01 -6.58 5.02
C SER A 134 11.81 -7.29 5.65
N SER A 135 11.69 -8.59 5.44
CA SER A 135 10.66 -9.40 6.10
C SER A 135 10.80 -9.42 7.63
N VAL A 136 12.02 -9.24 8.15
CA VAL A 136 12.29 -9.13 9.60
C VAL A 136 11.76 -7.81 10.15
N ASP A 137 12.04 -6.70 9.46
CA ASP A 137 11.52 -5.38 9.85
C ASP A 137 9.99 -5.32 9.78
N LEU A 138 9.37 -6.04 8.84
CA LEU A 138 7.93 -6.18 8.74
C LEU A 138 7.33 -6.79 10.02
N GLU A 139 7.96 -7.81 10.59
CA GLU A 139 7.51 -8.43 11.83
C GLU A 139 7.57 -7.43 13.01
N GLU A 140 8.63 -6.62 13.08
CA GLU A 140 8.75 -5.57 14.10
C GLU A 140 7.67 -4.49 13.91
N ILE A 141 7.45 -4.00 12.69
CA ILE A 141 6.42 -3.01 12.38
C ILE A 141 5.03 -3.51 12.77
N SER A 142 4.73 -4.79 12.51
CA SER A 142 3.44 -5.38 12.86
C SER A 142 3.18 -5.42 14.37
N LYS A 143 4.23 -5.48 15.18
CA LYS A 143 4.17 -5.51 16.64
C LYS A 143 4.21 -4.11 17.28
N MET A 144 4.55 -3.07 16.52
CA MET A 144 4.59 -1.70 17.05
C MET A 144 3.18 -1.20 17.35
N SER A 145 2.80 -1.24 18.61
CA SER A 145 1.62 -0.50 19.08
C SER A 145 1.89 0.99 18.94
N SER A 146 0.98 1.72 18.35
CA SER A 146 1.19 3.13 18.06
C SER A 146 0.09 3.98 18.70
N ALA A 147 0.48 5.07 19.35
CA ALA A 147 -0.43 6.14 19.73
C ALA A 147 -0.95 6.94 18.51
N ASN A 148 -0.40 6.66 17.33
CA ASN A 148 -0.82 7.29 16.07
C ASN A 148 -1.83 6.37 15.35
N PRO A 149 -3.14 6.71 15.31
CA PRO A 149 -4.17 5.89 14.64
C PRO A 149 -3.88 5.64 13.16
N ARG A 150 -3.22 6.58 12.48
CA ARG A 150 -2.84 6.43 11.07
C ARG A 150 -1.81 5.32 10.88
N ARG A 151 -0.81 5.22 11.78
CA ARG A 151 0.19 4.16 11.75
C ARG A 151 -0.47 2.79 11.93
N GLU A 152 -1.39 2.67 12.88
CA GLU A 152 -2.12 1.43 13.12
C GLU A 152 -2.89 0.97 11.88
N PHE A 153 -3.60 1.89 11.23
CA PHE A 153 -4.34 1.62 10.00
C PHE A 153 -3.43 1.06 8.89
N PHE A 154 -2.37 1.78 8.54
CA PHE A 154 -1.52 1.40 7.41
C PHE A 154 -0.62 0.19 7.72
N ASN A 155 -0.06 0.09 8.92
CA ASN A 155 0.81 -1.03 9.28
C ASN A 155 0.04 -2.35 9.38
N SER A 156 -1.21 -2.34 9.85
CA SER A 156 -2.04 -3.55 9.90
C SER A 156 -2.35 -4.08 8.49
N GLU A 157 -2.68 -3.21 7.56
CA GLU A 157 -2.93 -3.56 6.16
C GLU A 157 -1.66 -4.08 5.47
N LEU A 158 -0.52 -3.37 5.61
CA LEU A 158 0.77 -3.79 5.08
C LEU A 158 1.16 -5.20 5.54
N SER A 159 1.03 -5.48 6.83
CA SER A 159 1.35 -6.78 7.42
C SER A 159 0.47 -7.89 6.84
N VAL A 160 -0.83 -7.66 6.71
CA VAL A 160 -1.76 -8.64 6.14
C VAL A 160 -1.40 -8.95 4.68
N VAL A 161 -1.13 -7.94 3.88
CA VAL A 161 -0.81 -8.09 2.46
C VAL A 161 0.50 -8.85 2.27
N LEU A 162 1.58 -8.42 2.93
CA LEU A 162 2.90 -9.02 2.75
C LEU A 162 2.99 -10.42 3.35
N ASN A 163 2.31 -10.73 4.45
CA ASN A 163 2.24 -12.10 4.98
C ASN A 163 1.52 -13.04 4.01
N ASN A 164 0.46 -12.59 3.34
CA ASN A 164 -0.20 -13.36 2.29
C ASN A 164 0.70 -13.59 1.07
N TYR A 165 1.48 -12.57 0.67
CA TYR A 165 2.44 -12.68 -0.42
C TYR A 165 3.53 -13.71 -0.08
N LEU A 166 4.20 -13.59 1.05
CA LEU A 166 5.27 -14.48 1.51
C LEU A 166 4.78 -15.93 1.66
N SER A 167 3.56 -16.14 2.15
CA SER A 167 2.97 -17.47 2.24
C SER A 167 2.82 -18.13 0.86
N LYS A 168 2.36 -17.40 -0.16
CA LYS A 168 2.23 -17.91 -1.53
C LYS A 168 3.57 -18.24 -2.17
N GLU A 169 4.59 -17.41 -1.97
CA GLU A 169 5.94 -17.67 -2.49
C GLU A 169 6.54 -18.93 -1.85
N SER A 170 6.28 -19.17 -0.56
CA SER A 170 6.71 -20.39 0.13
C SER A 170 6.13 -21.66 -0.53
N TYR A 171 4.87 -21.65 -0.97
CA TYR A 171 4.25 -22.78 -1.67
C TYR A 171 4.91 -23.05 -3.03
N LYS A 172 5.26 -22.02 -3.81
CA LYS A 172 5.93 -22.18 -5.12
C LYS A 172 7.29 -22.88 -5.00
N VAL A 173 8.01 -22.74 -3.89
CA VAL A 173 9.28 -23.44 -3.64
C VAL A 173 9.07 -24.94 -3.42
N PHE A 174 7.96 -25.36 -2.83
CA PHE A 174 7.63 -26.77 -2.60
C PHE A 174 7.13 -27.48 -3.87
N GLU A 175 6.44 -26.79 -4.77
CA GLU A 175 5.96 -27.36 -6.02
C GLU A 175 7.05 -27.60 -7.08
N LYS A 176 8.24 -26.97 -6.94
CA LYS A 176 9.38 -27.11 -7.85
C LYS A 176 10.38 -28.20 -7.45
N LYS A 177 10.12 -28.97 -6.40
CA LYS A 177 10.90 -30.13 -5.95
C LYS A 177 10.14 -31.42 -6.23
#